data_2e0ae32829c62e032f856070f0af8245
#
_entry.id   2e0ae32829c62e032f856070f0af8245
#
_cell.length_a   1.000
_cell.length_b   1.000
_cell.length_c   1.000
_cell.angle_alpha   90.00
_cell.angle_beta   90.00
_cell.angle_gamma   90.00
#
_symmetry.space_group_name_H-M   'P 1'
#
loop_
_entity.id
_entity.type
_entity.pdbx_description
1 polymer ?
#
loop_
_entity_poly.entity_id
_entity_poly.type
_entity_poly.pdbx_seq_one_letter_code
_entity_poly.pdbx_strand_id
1 'polypeptide(L)'
;MGRTSEQIPEVCSIVNGSLAYNVINHMEISQTLYITKRKDWRSWLKQNYKTEKEIWLVYPKKATGKPRIEYNDAVEEALCFGWIDNIIKKLDDEHTVQRFSPRKPKAKYSQANIERLRDLVVKKKVIKEVTENLGDILRKEFVIPLDILKAIKDNQEAWKNFQKFSDSYKRIRIAFIDGARKRPDEFKKRLRYFIEITEKNKMFGFGGIEKHF
;
A
#
# COMPACT_ATOMS: atom_id res chain seq x y z
N MET A 1 -12.97 32.29 34.91
CA MET A 1 -12.83 32.75 33.51
C MET A 1 -12.93 31.51 32.61
N GLY A 2 -14.09 31.41 31.95
CA GLY A 2 -14.48 30.20 31.24
C GLY A 2 -13.72 29.98 29.94
N ARG A 3 -13.43 28.71 29.65
CA ARG A 3 -13.06 28.25 28.28
C ARG A 3 -14.36 27.84 27.60
N THR A 4 -14.67 28.55 26.55
CA THR A 4 -15.74 28.21 25.60
C THR A 4 -15.36 26.97 24.82
N SER A 5 -16.18 25.93 24.94
CA SER A 5 -16.15 24.74 24.06
C SER A 5 -16.72 25.14 22.70
N GLU A 6 -15.89 25.16 21.65
CA GLU A 6 -16.39 25.25 20.30
C GLU A 6 -17.15 23.98 19.92
N GLN A 7 -18.43 24.14 19.68
CA GLN A 7 -19.32 23.09 19.16
C GLN A 7 -19.02 22.84 17.70
N ILE A 8 -18.71 21.57 17.37
CA ILE A 8 -18.58 21.06 16.01
C ILE A 8 -19.98 20.93 15.41
N PRO A 9 -20.26 21.40 14.18
CA PRO A 9 -21.59 21.28 13.59
C PRO A 9 -21.91 19.80 13.27
N GLU A 10 -22.97 19.29 13.90
CA GLU A 10 -23.59 18.01 13.55
C GLU A 10 -24.34 18.15 12.21
N VAL A 11 -23.95 17.36 11.22
CA VAL A 11 -24.71 17.22 9.98
C VAL A 11 -25.76 16.14 10.18
N CYS A 12 -27.00 16.56 10.41
CA CYS A 12 -28.16 15.68 10.57
C CYS A 12 -28.84 15.46 9.21
N SER A 13 -28.98 14.22 8.76
CA SER A 13 -29.84 13.85 7.63
C SER A 13 -30.91 12.87 8.08
N ILE A 14 -32.18 13.16 7.72
CA ILE A 14 -33.33 12.31 8.03
C ILE A 14 -33.55 11.35 6.87
N VAL A 15 -33.42 10.05 7.11
CA VAL A 15 -33.82 8.99 6.16
C VAL A 15 -34.80 8.06 6.89
N ASN A 16 -36.02 7.96 6.33
CA ASN A 16 -37.10 7.06 6.80
C ASN A 16 -37.53 7.20 8.29
N GLY A 17 -37.66 8.43 8.79
CA GLY A 17 -38.26 8.64 10.11
C GLY A 17 -37.44 8.17 11.33
N SER A 18 -36.19 7.78 11.12
CA SER A 18 -35.26 7.42 12.17
C SER A 18 -34.03 8.30 12.13
N LEU A 19 -33.63 8.88 13.27
CA LEU A 19 -32.40 9.65 13.41
C LEU A 19 -31.19 8.71 13.28
N ALA A 20 -30.59 8.67 12.08
CA ALA A 20 -29.31 8.00 11.89
C ALA A 20 -28.18 8.98 12.17
N TYR A 21 -27.52 8.85 13.33
CA TYR A 21 -26.27 9.53 13.61
C TYR A 21 -25.16 8.85 12.77
N ASN A 22 -24.73 9.50 11.69
CA ASN A 22 -23.47 9.13 11.05
C ASN A 22 -22.32 9.55 11.98
N VAL A 23 -21.89 8.65 12.84
CA VAL A 23 -20.61 8.79 13.53
C VAL A 23 -19.52 8.71 12.47
N ILE A 24 -19.13 9.86 11.91
CA ILE A 24 -17.91 9.97 11.12
C ILE A 24 -16.78 9.67 12.11
N ASN A 25 -16.31 8.44 12.07
CA ASN A 25 -15.18 8.00 12.87
C ASN A 25 -13.94 8.75 12.37
N HIS A 26 -13.75 10.00 12.81
CA HIS A 26 -12.53 10.76 12.59
C HIS A 26 -11.43 10.05 13.40
N MET A 27 -10.77 9.09 12.74
CA MET A 27 -9.58 8.49 13.32
C MET A 27 -8.56 9.61 13.54
N GLU A 28 -8.38 10.03 14.78
CA GLU A 28 -7.42 11.08 15.14
C GLU A 28 -5.99 10.63 14.82
N ILE A 29 -5.13 11.60 14.49
CA ILE A 29 -3.70 11.36 14.34
C ILE A 29 -3.15 11.22 15.76
N SER A 30 -2.72 10.02 16.11
CA SER A 30 -2.09 9.73 17.40
C SER A 30 -0.62 10.20 17.40
N GLN A 31 0.30 9.40 17.88
CA GLN A 31 1.73 9.73 17.90
C GLN A 31 2.29 9.84 16.48
N THR A 32 3.02 10.92 16.20
CA THR A 32 3.73 11.15 14.94
C THR A 32 5.23 10.91 15.10
N LEU A 33 5.88 10.50 14.01
CA LEU A 33 7.32 10.25 13.97
C LEU A 33 7.89 10.76 12.64
N TYR A 34 8.90 11.64 12.70
CA TYR A 34 9.61 12.12 11.54
C TYR A 34 10.92 11.34 11.38
N ILE A 35 11.02 10.59 10.29
CA ILE A 35 12.17 9.75 9.95
C ILE A 35 12.66 10.08 8.56
N THR A 36 13.95 10.21 8.38
CA THR A 36 14.59 10.50 7.08
C THR A 36 15.39 9.31 6.55
N LYS A 37 15.86 8.41 7.41
CA LYS A 37 16.74 7.28 7.04
C LYS A 37 16.07 5.94 7.32
N ARG A 38 16.19 5.03 6.39
CA ARG A 38 15.68 3.65 6.50
C ARG A 38 16.16 2.93 7.77
N LYS A 39 17.44 3.09 8.14
CA LYS A 39 18.01 2.46 9.33
C LYS A 39 17.35 2.91 10.64
N ASP A 40 16.96 4.19 10.71
CA ASP A 40 16.36 4.75 11.92
C ASP A 40 14.92 4.23 12.10
N TRP A 41 14.18 4.10 10.97
CA TRP A 41 12.88 3.45 10.95
C TRP A 41 12.95 1.99 11.38
N ARG A 42 13.92 1.23 10.86
CA ARG A 42 14.14 -0.16 11.27
C ARG A 42 14.45 -0.26 12.77
N SER A 43 15.27 0.64 13.30
CA SER A 43 15.63 0.68 14.73
C SER A 43 14.41 0.95 15.60
N TRP A 44 13.55 1.91 15.20
CA TRP A 44 12.31 2.19 15.90
C TRP A 44 11.39 0.97 15.90
N LEU A 45 11.16 0.35 14.74
CA LEU A 45 10.34 -0.87 14.63
C LEU A 45 10.86 -1.97 15.52
N LYS A 46 12.17 -2.22 15.52
CA LYS A 46 12.78 -3.27 16.36
C LYS A 46 12.47 -3.09 17.85
N GLN A 47 12.39 -1.87 18.33
CA GLN A 47 12.10 -1.55 19.72
C GLN A 47 10.60 -1.57 20.04
N ASN A 48 9.76 -1.22 19.09
CA ASN A 48 8.37 -0.85 19.35
C ASN A 48 7.31 -1.77 18.69
N TYR A 49 7.70 -2.66 17.75
CA TYR A 49 6.72 -3.42 16.96
C TYR A 49 5.77 -4.32 17.77
N LYS A 50 6.15 -4.71 19.01
CA LYS A 50 5.32 -5.54 19.91
C LYS A 50 4.42 -4.73 20.83
N THR A 51 4.81 -3.51 21.15
CA THR A 51 4.16 -2.69 22.18
C THR A 51 3.24 -1.63 21.58
N GLU A 52 3.67 -1.04 20.46
CA GLU A 52 2.89 0.01 19.82
C GLU A 52 1.75 -0.54 18.97
N LYS A 53 0.61 0.15 19.02
CA LYS A 53 -0.58 -0.19 18.23
C LYS A 53 -0.59 0.49 16.86
N GLU A 54 0.08 1.62 16.75
CA GLU A 54 0.24 2.40 15.52
C GLU A 54 1.28 3.49 15.69
N ILE A 55 1.72 4.02 14.57
CA ILE A 55 2.54 5.23 14.47
C ILE A 55 2.22 5.95 13.16
N TRP A 56 2.29 7.25 13.14
CA TRP A 56 2.11 8.06 11.95
C TRP A 56 3.44 8.66 11.51
N LEU A 57 3.99 8.15 10.40
CA LEU A 57 5.20 8.73 9.81
C LEU A 57 4.88 10.05 9.11
N VAL A 58 5.65 11.07 9.43
CA VAL A 58 5.54 12.40 8.81
C VAL A 58 6.31 12.43 7.49
N TYR A 59 5.63 12.85 6.43
CA TYR A 59 6.18 13.02 5.09
C TYR A 59 6.08 14.48 4.66
N PRO A 60 7.19 15.25 4.67
CA PRO A 60 7.22 16.56 4.05
C PRO A 60 6.86 16.45 2.56
N LYS A 61 6.10 17.43 2.05
CA LYS A 61 5.81 17.52 0.62
C LYS A 61 7.10 17.74 -0.16
N LYS A 62 7.18 17.22 -1.38
CA LYS A 62 8.39 17.39 -2.23
C LYS A 62 8.80 18.85 -2.43
N ALA A 63 7.81 19.73 -2.53
CA ALA A 63 8.06 21.17 -2.70
C ALA A 63 8.85 21.83 -1.56
N THR A 64 8.85 21.24 -0.35
CA THR A 64 9.58 21.78 0.80
C THR A 64 11.08 21.52 0.73
N GLY A 65 11.55 20.61 -0.13
CA GLY A 65 12.95 20.19 -0.18
C GLY A 65 13.47 19.45 1.07
N LYS A 66 12.62 19.27 2.10
CA LYS A 66 13.00 18.58 3.34
C LYS A 66 13.26 17.09 3.09
N PRO A 67 14.29 16.49 3.70
CA PRO A 67 14.58 15.07 3.55
C PRO A 67 13.45 14.23 4.17
N ARG A 68 13.20 13.05 3.61
CA ARG A 68 12.21 12.09 4.12
C ARG A 68 12.61 10.67 3.75
N ILE A 69 12.14 9.71 4.49
CA ILE A 69 12.28 8.30 4.12
C ILE A 69 11.51 8.04 2.81
N GLU A 70 12.08 7.23 1.93
CA GLU A 70 11.36 6.77 0.74
C GLU A 70 10.21 5.84 1.13
N TYR A 71 9.07 6.01 0.45
CA TYR A 71 7.86 5.24 0.75
C TYR A 71 8.10 3.72 0.73
N ASN A 72 8.78 3.23 -0.31
CA ASN A 72 9.04 1.80 -0.44
C ASN A 72 9.92 1.28 0.69
N ASP A 73 10.94 2.06 1.11
CA ASP A 73 11.80 1.71 2.24
C ASP A 73 10.98 1.61 3.54
N ALA A 74 10.06 2.55 3.75
CA ALA A 74 9.20 2.54 4.92
C ALA A 74 8.27 1.31 4.95
N VAL A 75 7.66 0.97 3.83
CA VAL A 75 6.79 -0.21 3.70
C VAL A 75 7.58 -1.51 3.86
N GLU A 76 8.75 -1.62 3.25
CA GLU A 76 9.59 -2.81 3.35
C GLU A 76 10.05 -3.08 4.78
N GLU A 77 10.53 -2.05 5.47
CA GLU A 77 10.92 -2.23 6.87
C GLU A 77 9.72 -2.59 7.75
N ALA A 78 8.56 -1.95 7.56
CA ALA A 78 7.34 -2.30 8.27
C ALA A 78 6.96 -3.77 8.06
N LEU A 79 6.98 -4.26 6.82
CA LEU A 79 6.70 -5.66 6.48
C LEU A 79 7.66 -6.64 7.19
N CYS A 80 8.94 -6.26 7.37
CA CYS A 80 9.92 -7.09 8.09
C CYS A 80 9.51 -7.39 9.53
N PHE A 81 8.72 -6.51 10.15
CA PHE A 81 8.23 -6.62 11.54
C PHE A 81 6.73 -6.93 11.63
N GLY A 82 6.10 -7.34 10.53
CA GLY A 82 4.67 -7.68 10.50
C GLY A 82 3.74 -6.47 10.57
N TRP A 83 4.23 -5.29 10.23
CA TRP A 83 3.47 -4.06 10.15
C TRP A 83 3.08 -3.74 8.70
N ILE A 84 2.11 -2.84 8.52
CA ILE A 84 1.65 -2.39 7.22
C ILE A 84 1.21 -0.93 7.27
N ASP A 85 1.42 -0.23 6.16
CA ASP A 85 0.83 1.07 5.91
C ASP A 85 -0.68 0.97 5.63
N ASN A 86 -1.42 2.02 6.00
CA ASN A 86 -2.83 2.11 5.66
C ASN A 86 -3.22 3.52 5.19
N ILE A 87 -3.58 4.41 6.10
CA ILE A 87 -4.23 5.67 5.79
C ILE A 87 -3.18 6.77 5.65
N ILE A 88 -3.38 7.64 4.64
CA ILE A 88 -2.63 8.89 4.51
C ILE A 88 -3.58 10.04 4.87
N LYS A 89 -3.10 10.98 5.68
CA LYS A 89 -3.81 12.20 6.05
C LYS A 89 -2.94 13.44 5.82
N LYS A 90 -3.58 14.57 5.60
CA LYS A 90 -2.94 15.86 5.67
C LYS A 90 -2.68 16.16 7.15
N LEU A 91 -1.44 16.55 7.50
CA LEU A 91 -1.10 17.03 8.82
C LEU A 91 -1.22 18.55 8.86
N ASP A 92 -0.57 19.22 7.90
CA ASP A 92 -0.62 20.65 7.67
C ASP A 92 -0.37 20.96 6.18
N ASP A 93 -0.10 22.23 5.84
CA ASP A 93 0.10 22.62 4.44
C ASP A 93 1.39 22.09 3.83
N GLU A 94 2.40 21.76 4.63
CA GLU A 94 3.69 21.24 4.18
C GLU A 94 3.85 19.73 4.37
N HIS A 95 3.03 19.08 5.23
CA HIS A 95 3.22 17.71 5.62
C HIS A 95 1.97 16.85 5.41
N THR A 96 2.22 15.60 5.05
CA THR A 96 1.25 14.51 5.17
C THR A 96 1.75 13.50 6.19
N VAL A 97 0.87 12.71 6.75
CA VAL A 97 1.22 11.60 7.64
C VAL A 97 0.67 10.31 7.08
N GLN A 98 1.44 9.25 7.20
CA GLN A 98 1.02 7.91 6.83
C GLN A 98 1.02 7.01 8.06
N ARG A 99 -0.12 6.38 8.31
CA ARG A 99 -0.31 5.47 9.41
C ARG A 99 0.33 4.11 9.10
N PHE A 100 1.13 3.63 10.05
CA PHE A 100 1.62 2.26 10.10
C PHE A 100 1.07 1.57 11.34
N SER A 101 0.73 0.29 11.22
CA SER A 101 0.20 -0.51 12.33
C SER A 101 0.48 -1.99 12.14
N PRO A 102 0.44 -2.80 13.20
CA PRO A 102 0.53 -4.25 13.09
C PRO A 102 -0.54 -4.79 12.12
N ARG A 103 -0.18 -5.75 11.30
CA ARG A 103 -1.13 -6.42 10.42
C ARG A 103 -2.14 -7.21 11.24
N LYS A 104 -3.41 -7.10 10.86
CA LYS A 104 -4.46 -7.95 11.44
C LYS A 104 -4.19 -9.41 11.10
N PRO A 105 -4.39 -10.34 12.04
CA PRO A 105 -4.32 -11.77 11.76
C PRO A 105 -5.21 -12.13 10.56
N LYS A 106 -4.74 -13.02 9.71
CA LYS A 106 -5.47 -13.49 8.50
C LYS A 106 -5.72 -12.42 7.41
N ALA A 107 -5.24 -11.19 7.56
CA ALA A 107 -5.34 -10.19 6.51
C ALA A 107 -4.55 -10.64 5.26
N LYS A 108 -5.19 -10.59 4.09
CA LYS A 108 -4.54 -10.95 2.82
C LYS A 108 -3.43 -9.95 2.48
N TYR A 109 -2.30 -10.46 2.00
CA TYR A 109 -1.26 -9.62 1.42
C TYR A 109 -1.63 -9.23 -0.01
N SER A 110 -1.36 -7.96 -0.38
CA SER A 110 -1.37 -7.59 -1.79
C SER A 110 -0.22 -8.29 -2.53
N GLN A 111 -0.37 -8.52 -3.82
CA GLN A 111 0.71 -9.14 -4.61
C GLN A 111 2.01 -8.34 -4.52
N ALA A 112 1.92 -7.00 -4.50
CA ALA A 112 3.09 -6.14 -4.33
C ALA A 112 3.84 -6.43 -3.01
N ASN A 113 3.11 -6.64 -1.93
CA ASN A 113 3.72 -6.96 -0.63
C ASN A 113 4.23 -8.42 -0.56
N ILE A 114 3.62 -9.34 -1.31
CA ILE A 114 4.16 -10.71 -1.47
C ILE A 114 5.51 -10.67 -2.18
N GLU A 115 5.64 -9.91 -3.27
CA GLU A 115 6.92 -9.78 -3.99
C GLU A 115 8.00 -9.12 -3.11
N ARG A 116 7.65 -8.05 -2.36
CA ARG A 116 8.58 -7.46 -1.38
C ARG A 116 9.04 -8.49 -0.34
N LEU A 117 8.09 -9.24 0.24
CA LEU A 117 8.43 -10.24 1.25
C LEU A 117 9.28 -11.38 0.70
N ARG A 118 9.08 -11.81 -0.55
CA ARG A 118 9.96 -12.79 -1.21
C ARG A 118 11.41 -12.32 -1.22
N ASP A 119 11.65 -11.09 -1.68
CA ASP A 119 12.98 -10.47 -1.71
C ASP A 119 13.56 -10.28 -0.30
N LEU A 120 12.76 -9.76 0.63
CA LEU A 120 13.19 -9.49 2.01
C LEU A 120 13.52 -10.76 2.80
N VAL A 121 12.82 -11.87 2.55
CA VAL A 121 13.12 -13.18 3.17
C VAL A 121 14.44 -13.74 2.62
N VAL A 122 14.65 -13.68 1.31
CA VAL A 122 15.94 -14.07 0.69
C VAL A 122 17.10 -13.26 1.28
N LYS A 123 16.91 -11.96 1.48
CA LYS A 123 17.88 -11.04 2.10
C LYS A 123 18.00 -11.20 3.63
N LYS A 124 17.28 -12.14 4.24
CA LYS A 124 17.26 -12.39 5.69
C LYS A 124 16.91 -11.15 6.53
N LYS A 125 16.08 -10.26 6.00
CA LYS A 125 15.67 -9.02 6.68
C LYS A 125 14.42 -9.18 7.54
N VAL A 126 13.57 -10.16 7.22
CA VAL A 126 12.31 -10.42 7.92
C VAL A 126 12.58 -11.16 9.23
N ILE A 127 11.96 -10.72 10.32
CA ILE A 127 12.11 -11.40 11.62
C ILE A 127 11.47 -12.80 11.58
N LYS A 128 12.00 -13.72 12.40
CA LYS A 128 11.59 -15.13 12.42
C LYS A 128 10.09 -15.30 12.66
N GLU A 129 9.53 -14.58 13.62
CA GLU A 129 8.11 -14.61 13.98
C GLU A 129 7.21 -14.28 12.77
N VAL A 130 7.57 -13.30 11.96
CA VAL A 130 6.84 -12.96 10.74
C VAL A 130 7.02 -14.04 9.68
N THR A 131 8.23 -14.52 9.46
CA THR A 131 8.52 -15.56 8.47
C THR A 131 7.72 -16.84 8.72
N GLU A 132 7.61 -17.26 9.98
CA GLU A 132 6.83 -18.43 10.40
C GLU A 132 5.33 -18.25 10.11
N ASN A 133 4.82 -17.03 10.25
CA ASN A 133 3.41 -16.69 9.99
C ASN A 133 3.08 -16.50 8.50
N LEU A 134 4.08 -16.40 7.60
CA LEU A 134 3.84 -16.26 6.16
C LEU A 134 3.33 -17.58 5.54
N GLY A 135 3.65 -18.73 6.12
CA GLY A 135 3.24 -20.04 5.61
C GLY A 135 3.59 -20.22 4.13
N ASP A 136 2.65 -20.78 3.35
CA ASP A 136 2.87 -21.07 1.94
C ASP A 136 2.63 -19.86 1.00
N ILE A 137 2.27 -18.69 1.54
CA ILE A 137 1.92 -17.54 0.72
C ILE A 137 3.04 -17.11 -0.24
N LEU A 138 4.30 -17.29 0.17
CA LEU A 138 5.46 -16.96 -0.65
C LEU A 138 5.75 -18.03 -1.74
N ARG A 139 5.28 -19.27 -1.52
CA ARG A 139 5.48 -20.40 -2.44
C ARG A 139 4.34 -20.55 -3.43
N LYS A 140 3.18 -19.96 -3.10
CA LYS A 140 2.00 -20.08 -3.95
C LYS A 140 2.28 -19.55 -5.34
N GLU A 141 2.02 -20.40 -6.34
CA GLU A 141 2.11 -20.01 -7.73
C GLU A 141 1.05 -18.96 -8.08
N PHE A 142 1.46 -17.98 -8.84
CA PHE A 142 0.57 -16.94 -9.34
C PHE A 142 0.06 -17.32 -10.73
N VAL A 143 -1.23 -17.57 -10.82
CA VAL A 143 -1.89 -17.89 -12.09
C VAL A 143 -2.46 -16.63 -12.71
N ILE A 144 -2.09 -16.31 -13.94
CA ILE A 144 -2.66 -15.20 -14.70
C ILE A 144 -4.07 -15.61 -15.17
N PRO A 145 -5.13 -14.83 -14.86
CA PRO A 145 -6.47 -15.10 -15.36
C PRO A 145 -6.52 -15.15 -16.89
N LEU A 146 -7.20 -16.15 -17.43
CA LEU A 146 -7.20 -16.43 -18.87
C LEU A 146 -7.74 -15.28 -19.73
N ASP A 147 -8.74 -14.56 -19.26
CA ASP A 147 -9.31 -13.40 -19.94
C ASP A 147 -8.32 -12.22 -20.01
N ILE A 148 -7.57 -11.96 -18.94
CA ILE A 148 -6.51 -10.95 -18.94
C ILE A 148 -5.38 -11.37 -19.87
N LEU A 149 -4.95 -12.62 -19.78
CA LEU A 149 -3.89 -13.17 -20.64
C LEU A 149 -4.28 -13.11 -22.13
N LYS A 150 -5.52 -13.47 -22.45
CA LYS A 150 -6.05 -13.37 -23.81
C LYS A 150 -6.02 -11.93 -24.31
N ALA A 151 -6.55 -10.98 -23.53
CA ALA A 151 -6.58 -9.58 -23.93
C ALA A 151 -5.18 -8.99 -24.19
N ILE A 152 -4.16 -9.41 -23.43
CA ILE A 152 -2.77 -8.99 -23.68
C ILE A 152 -2.24 -9.63 -24.99
N LYS A 153 -2.56 -10.91 -25.24
CA LYS A 153 -2.12 -11.63 -26.45
C LYS A 153 -2.80 -11.12 -27.72
N ASP A 154 -4.04 -10.62 -27.64
CA ASP A 154 -4.77 -10.05 -28.77
C ASP A 154 -4.08 -8.77 -29.33
N ASN A 155 -3.18 -8.11 -28.53
CA ASN A 155 -2.29 -7.06 -29.00
C ASN A 155 -0.86 -7.59 -29.13
N GLN A 156 -0.40 -7.82 -30.35
CA GLN A 156 0.89 -8.48 -30.65
C GLN A 156 2.10 -7.75 -30.04
N GLU A 157 2.16 -6.42 -30.16
CA GLU A 157 3.28 -5.64 -29.59
C GLU A 157 3.24 -5.63 -28.05
N ALA A 158 2.06 -5.51 -27.47
CA ALA A 158 1.92 -5.63 -26.02
C ALA A 158 2.35 -7.01 -25.54
N TRP A 159 1.97 -8.08 -26.23
CA TRP A 159 2.40 -9.44 -25.89
C TRP A 159 3.91 -9.61 -25.96
N LYS A 160 4.55 -9.17 -27.05
CA LYS A 160 6.00 -9.20 -27.23
C LYS A 160 6.75 -8.45 -26.13
N ASN A 161 6.26 -7.29 -25.72
CA ASN A 161 6.88 -6.51 -24.66
C ASN A 161 6.58 -7.08 -23.26
N PHE A 162 5.35 -7.57 -23.02
CA PHE A 162 4.96 -8.23 -21.78
C PHE A 162 5.90 -9.40 -21.44
N GLN A 163 6.30 -10.20 -22.42
CA GLN A 163 7.21 -11.32 -22.20
C GLN A 163 8.57 -10.89 -21.62
N LYS A 164 9.04 -9.67 -21.95
CA LYS A 164 10.34 -9.13 -21.51
C LYS A 164 10.32 -8.57 -20.08
N PHE A 165 9.15 -8.23 -19.56
CA PHE A 165 9.05 -7.68 -18.20
C PHE A 165 9.39 -8.74 -17.15
N SER A 166 9.88 -8.29 -15.98
CA SER A 166 10.14 -9.18 -14.85
C SER A 166 8.86 -9.88 -14.39
N ASP A 167 8.99 -11.10 -13.88
CA ASP A 167 7.85 -11.87 -13.41
C ASP A 167 7.17 -11.21 -12.22
N SER A 168 7.93 -10.54 -11.34
CA SER A 168 7.40 -9.78 -10.23
C SER A 168 6.53 -8.63 -10.71
N TYR A 169 6.99 -7.86 -11.70
CA TYR A 169 6.20 -6.78 -12.28
C TYR A 169 4.90 -7.31 -12.91
N LYS A 170 4.99 -8.38 -13.72
CA LYS A 170 3.82 -9.04 -14.32
C LYS A 170 2.80 -9.41 -13.26
N ARG A 171 3.22 -10.15 -12.21
CA ARG A 171 2.33 -10.58 -11.13
C ARG A 171 1.66 -9.40 -10.41
N ILE A 172 2.42 -8.36 -10.11
CA ILE A 172 1.90 -7.16 -9.44
C ILE A 172 0.83 -6.46 -10.30
N ARG A 173 1.11 -6.28 -11.59
CA ARG A 173 0.19 -5.57 -12.48
C ARG A 173 -1.07 -6.37 -12.77
N ILE A 174 -0.94 -7.66 -13.02
CA ILE A 174 -2.10 -8.55 -13.22
C ILE A 174 -2.97 -8.59 -11.95
N ALA A 175 -2.38 -8.75 -10.79
CA ALA A 175 -3.12 -8.74 -9.53
C ALA A 175 -3.84 -7.40 -9.27
N PHE A 176 -3.23 -6.27 -9.66
CA PHE A 176 -3.85 -4.95 -9.56
C PHE A 176 -5.08 -4.81 -10.48
N ILE A 177 -5.01 -5.37 -11.69
CA ILE A 177 -6.13 -5.41 -12.64
C ILE A 177 -7.22 -6.33 -12.10
N ASP A 178 -6.86 -7.55 -11.73
CA ASP A 178 -7.78 -8.57 -11.23
C ASP A 178 -8.52 -8.14 -9.96
N GLY A 179 -7.85 -7.41 -9.08
CA GLY A 179 -8.43 -6.83 -7.87
C GLY A 179 -9.57 -5.84 -8.12
N ALA A 180 -9.77 -5.38 -9.35
CA ALA A 180 -10.88 -4.50 -9.73
C ALA A 180 -12.12 -5.26 -10.25
N ARG A 181 -12.13 -6.60 -10.34
CA ARG A 181 -13.23 -7.38 -10.97
C ARG A 181 -14.63 -7.06 -10.47
N LYS A 182 -14.80 -6.75 -9.18
CA LYS A 182 -16.08 -6.35 -8.60
C LYS A 182 -16.57 -4.96 -9.07
N ARG A 183 -15.74 -4.23 -9.82
CA ARG A 183 -16.01 -2.92 -10.41
C ARG A 183 -15.70 -2.98 -11.90
N PRO A 184 -16.64 -3.45 -12.74
CA PRO A 184 -16.39 -3.81 -14.15
C PRO A 184 -15.74 -2.69 -14.99
N ASP A 185 -16.19 -1.45 -14.82
CA ASP A 185 -15.62 -0.31 -15.56
C ASP A 185 -14.19 -0.01 -15.16
N GLU A 186 -13.88 -0.09 -13.88
CA GLU A 186 -12.52 0.09 -13.37
C GLU A 186 -11.61 -1.08 -13.83
N PHE A 187 -12.11 -2.31 -13.85
CA PHE A 187 -11.39 -3.46 -14.39
C PHE A 187 -11.03 -3.25 -15.86
N LYS A 188 -12.01 -2.89 -16.70
CA LYS A 188 -11.82 -2.61 -18.13
C LYS A 188 -10.82 -1.47 -18.33
N LYS A 189 -10.95 -0.38 -17.57
CA LYS A 189 -10.05 0.77 -17.60
C LYS A 189 -8.62 0.38 -17.30
N ARG A 190 -8.39 -0.39 -16.21
CA ARG A 190 -7.05 -0.84 -15.82
C ARG A 190 -6.43 -1.77 -16.84
N LEU A 191 -7.20 -2.72 -17.37
CA LEU A 191 -6.73 -3.66 -18.38
C LEU A 191 -6.34 -2.94 -19.68
N ARG A 192 -7.21 -2.08 -20.18
CA ARG A 192 -6.92 -1.27 -21.38
C ARG A 192 -5.67 -0.42 -21.20
N TYR A 193 -5.57 0.32 -20.11
CA TYR A 193 -4.41 1.16 -19.83
C TYR A 193 -3.12 0.34 -19.72
N PHE A 194 -3.18 -0.83 -19.10
CA PHE A 194 -2.03 -1.74 -19.03
C PHE A 194 -1.56 -2.17 -20.41
N ILE A 195 -2.47 -2.56 -21.30
CA ILE A 195 -2.15 -2.96 -22.67
C ILE A 195 -1.53 -1.81 -23.45
N GLU A 196 -2.14 -0.61 -23.40
CA GLU A 196 -1.64 0.60 -24.08
C GLU A 196 -0.23 1.02 -23.65
N ILE A 197 0.09 0.91 -22.37
CA ILE A 197 1.42 1.23 -21.84
C ILE A 197 2.44 0.13 -22.19
N THR A 198 2.01 -1.13 -22.12
CA THR A 198 2.85 -2.29 -22.45
C THR A 198 3.19 -2.32 -23.96
N GLU A 199 2.25 -1.98 -24.83
CA GLU A 199 2.48 -1.82 -26.27
C GLU A 199 3.63 -0.84 -26.55
N LYS A 200 3.70 0.25 -25.77
CA LYS A 200 4.76 1.27 -25.87
C LYS A 200 6.06 0.84 -25.16
N ASN A 201 6.16 -0.42 -24.73
CA ASN A 201 7.28 -0.95 -23.94
C ASN A 201 7.60 -0.12 -22.68
N LYS A 202 6.57 0.40 -22.02
CA LYS A 202 6.69 1.19 -20.80
C LYS A 202 6.13 0.44 -19.60
N MET A 203 6.74 0.67 -18.44
CA MET A 203 6.23 0.20 -17.15
C MET A 203 5.63 1.37 -16.38
N PHE A 204 4.63 1.07 -15.56
CA PHE A 204 4.04 2.04 -14.64
C PHE A 204 3.81 1.38 -13.29
N GLY A 205 3.74 2.20 -12.24
CA GLY A 205 3.48 1.71 -10.90
C GLY A 205 3.19 2.84 -9.92
N PHE A 206 2.64 2.47 -8.79
CA PHE A 206 2.40 3.40 -7.70
C PHE A 206 3.61 3.42 -6.76
N GLY A 207 4.06 4.63 -6.40
CA GLY A 207 5.19 4.80 -5.49
C GLY A 207 6.54 4.33 -6.04
N GLY A 208 6.68 4.19 -7.37
CA GLY A 208 7.92 3.75 -8.00
C GLY A 208 8.18 2.24 -7.89
N ILE A 209 7.15 1.46 -7.59
CA ILE A 209 7.27 0.00 -7.42
C ILE A 209 7.82 -0.70 -8.67
N GLU A 210 7.62 -0.12 -9.87
CA GLU A 210 8.18 -0.60 -11.12
C GLU A 210 9.70 -0.59 -11.16
N LYS A 211 10.33 0.15 -10.26
CA LYS A 211 11.79 0.24 -10.13
C LYS A 211 12.38 -0.74 -9.12
N HIS A 212 11.53 -1.44 -8.36
CA HIS A 212 11.95 -2.38 -7.33
C HIS A 212 12.05 -3.82 -7.83
N PHE A 213 11.42 -4.12 -8.98
CA PHE A 213 11.30 -5.48 -9.50
C PHE A 213 11.63 -5.56 -10.98
#